data_3eb398e836b16c02b25213ebe5ee1915
#
_entry.id   3eb398e836b16c02b25213ebe5ee1915
#
_cell.length_a   1.000
_cell.length_b   1.000
_cell.length_c   1.000
_cell.angle_alpha   90.00
_cell.angle_beta   90.00
_cell.angle_gamma   90.00
#
_symmetry.space_group_name_H-M   'P 1'
#
loop_
_entity.id
_entity.type
_entity.pdbx_description
1 polymer ?
#
loop_
_entity_poly.entity_id
_entity_poly.type
_entity_poly.pdbx_seq_one_letter_code
_entity_poly.pdbx_strand_id
1 'polypeptide(L)'
;MSISLINTKNLIFYGFKSGFKSGFQNIYQSILSSLYAKQIKALMALVLLSGAMIMTVTSATVQANELMPNVSDGKLQRLDVQALPFELIKPRPIDVWLPADYPAKAPYAVIYMHDGKMLFDASQSWNNTAWEVDETAAQLNQQDDIKSFIVVGIHNADASRHSEYFPQKPFESLTADKQTSLYQTQRSETEKLLAQAVYSDQYAEFIVTELKPYIDGHFKVATDKQNTFIMGSSMGGLISWYTALEYPHVFGGAACLSTHWPGSFAQNGNPIPQVFNQYLARKIAEKPQVKLYFDYGDQTLDAMYPPLQAKVDKLFEASDYDKSLWQTHYFKGKAHTESAWAERLNIPLTFLLQK
;
A
#
# COMPACT_ATOMS: atom_id res chain seq x y z
N MET A 1 35.36 -9.69 -28.31
CA MET A 1 36.78 -10.09 -28.32
C MET A 1 36.82 -11.59 -28.53
N SER A 2 37.13 -12.03 -29.76
CA SER A 2 37.06 -13.41 -30.22
C SER A 2 38.29 -14.19 -29.77
N ILE A 3 38.12 -15.33 -29.12
CA ILE A 3 39.22 -16.26 -28.83
C ILE A 3 39.14 -17.38 -29.83
N SER A 4 40.15 -17.42 -30.69
CA SER A 4 40.38 -18.40 -31.74
C SER A 4 40.84 -19.75 -31.14
N LEU A 5 40.20 -20.83 -31.56
CA LEU A 5 40.60 -22.21 -31.34
C LEU A 5 41.76 -22.56 -32.27
N ILE A 6 42.91 -22.88 -31.73
CA ILE A 6 44.06 -23.41 -32.48
C ILE A 6 43.95 -24.91 -32.57
N ASN A 7 43.92 -25.37 -33.80
CA ASN A 7 43.82 -26.77 -34.18
C ASN A 7 45.27 -27.31 -34.39
N THR A 8 45.67 -28.29 -33.58
CA THR A 8 46.94 -29.00 -33.75
C THR A 8 46.66 -30.47 -34.14
N LYS A 9 46.58 -30.68 -35.44
CA LYS A 9 46.85 -32.00 -36.04
C LYS A 9 48.15 -31.90 -36.82
N ASN A 10 48.92 -32.98 -36.68
CA ASN A 10 50.09 -33.43 -37.40
C ASN A 10 51.46 -33.19 -36.75
N LEU A 11 51.95 -34.25 -36.12
CA LEU A 11 53.35 -34.67 -36.26
C LEU A 11 53.40 -36.20 -36.34
N ILE A 12 54.08 -36.64 -37.37
CA ILE A 12 54.15 -38.01 -37.90
C ILE A 12 55.18 -38.86 -37.13
N PHE A 13 54.83 -40.13 -36.97
CA PHE A 13 55.59 -41.24 -36.43
C PHE A 13 56.93 -41.59 -37.10
N TYR A 14 57.86 -42.08 -36.30
CA TYR A 14 58.61 -43.30 -36.61
C TYR A 14 58.91 -44.08 -35.30
N GLY A 15 58.71 -45.41 -35.35
CA GLY A 15 58.49 -46.31 -34.28
C GLY A 15 59.69 -46.74 -33.45
N PHE A 16 59.41 -47.31 -32.29
CA PHE A 16 60.15 -48.39 -31.66
C PHE A 16 59.22 -49.25 -30.80
N LYS A 17 59.55 -50.54 -30.81
CA LYS A 17 58.75 -51.69 -30.38
C LYS A 17 58.39 -51.73 -28.90
N SER A 18 57.18 -52.17 -28.69
CA SER A 18 56.63 -53.13 -27.68
C SER A 18 57.15 -53.17 -26.25
N GLY A 19 56.25 -52.96 -25.29
CA GLY A 19 56.30 -53.57 -23.98
C GLY A 19 56.29 -52.67 -22.75
N PHE A 20 56.46 -51.39 -22.87
CA PHE A 20 56.55 -50.50 -21.69
C PHE A 20 55.56 -49.33 -21.69
N LYS A 21 54.62 -49.28 -22.65
CA LYS A 21 53.75 -48.12 -22.87
C LYS A 21 52.46 -48.05 -22.08
N SER A 22 51.98 -49.18 -21.54
CA SER A 22 50.62 -49.17 -20.91
C SER A 22 50.63 -48.67 -19.46
N GLY A 23 51.72 -48.88 -18.71
CA GLY A 23 51.79 -48.42 -17.33
C GLY A 23 51.99 -46.90 -17.15
N PHE A 24 52.85 -46.32 -17.98
CA PHE A 24 53.16 -44.87 -17.89
C PHE A 24 51.98 -43.97 -18.39
N GLN A 25 51.25 -44.42 -19.42
CA GLN A 25 50.11 -43.67 -19.90
C GLN A 25 48.94 -43.64 -18.92
N ASN A 26 48.71 -44.76 -18.22
CA ASN A 26 47.67 -44.86 -17.21
C ASN A 26 48.00 -44.02 -15.96
N ILE A 27 49.29 -43.99 -15.55
CA ILE A 27 49.74 -43.19 -14.42
C ILE A 27 49.66 -41.69 -14.78
N TYR A 28 50.09 -41.29 -16.00
CA TYR A 28 50.03 -39.91 -16.46
C TYR A 28 48.58 -39.40 -16.58
N GLN A 29 47.66 -40.20 -17.11
CA GLN A 29 46.22 -39.89 -17.19
C GLN A 29 45.57 -39.82 -15.79
N SER A 30 45.95 -40.68 -14.86
CA SER A 30 45.48 -40.66 -13.48
C SER A 30 45.97 -39.44 -12.72
N ILE A 31 47.20 -39.00 -12.92
CA ILE A 31 47.74 -37.80 -12.28
C ILE A 31 47.11 -36.55 -12.87
N LEU A 32 46.95 -36.45 -14.19
CA LEU A 32 46.26 -35.32 -14.85
C LEU A 32 44.81 -35.22 -14.42
N SER A 33 44.05 -36.34 -14.37
CA SER A 33 42.67 -36.32 -13.93
C SER A 33 42.52 -35.92 -12.46
N SER A 34 43.47 -36.31 -11.60
CA SER A 34 43.52 -35.92 -10.19
C SER A 34 43.81 -34.43 -10.00
N LEU A 35 44.74 -33.90 -10.79
CA LEU A 35 45.08 -32.45 -10.76
C LEU A 35 43.98 -31.60 -11.32
N TYR A 36 43.34 -32.00 -12.40
CA TYR A 36 42.15 -31.31 -12.96
C TYR A 36 40.99 -31.35 -11.99
N ALA A 37 40.69 -32.50 -11.36
CA ALA A 37 39.62 -32.60 -10.36
C ALA A 37 39.89 -31.73 -9.12
N LYS A 38 41.17 -31.58 -8.68
CA LYS A 38 41.51 -30.67 -7.59
C LYS A 38 41.38 -29.19 -7.99
N GLN A 39 41.77 -28.80 -9.22
CA GLN A 39 41.60 -27.45 -9.72
C GLN A 39 40.13 -27.07 -9.90
N ILE A 40 39.31 -27.98 -10.42
CA ILE A 40 37.85 -27.74 -10.56
C ILE A 40 37.18 -27.59 -9.20
N LYS A 41 37.55 -28.44 -8.20
CA LYS A 41 37.01 -28.31 -6.84
C LYS A 41 37.43 -27.01 -6.17
N ALA A 42 38.70 -26.56 -6.38
CA ALA A 42 39.17 -25.27 -5.86
C ALA A 42 38.43 -24.08 -6.54
N LEU A 43 38.21 -24.16 -7.86
CA LEU A 43 37.49 -23.13 -8.60
C LEU A 43 35.98 -23.09 -8.17
N MET A 44 35.34 -24.25 -7.99
CA MET A 44 33.97 -24.32 -7.47
C MET A 44 33.85 -23.80 -6.03
N ALA A 45 34.84 -24.09 -5.18
CA ALA A 45 34.87 -23.56 -3.82
C ALA A 45 35.05 -22.02 -3.81
N LEU A 46 35.86 -21.49 -4.73
CA LEU A 46 36.05 -20.04 -4.87
C LEU A 46 34.79 -19.34 -5.39
N VAL A 47 34.08 -19.95 -6.33
CA VAL A 47 32.80 -19.44 -6.87
C VAL A 47 31.69 -19.52 -5.83
N LEU A 48 31.66 -20.57 -4.99
CA LEU A 48 30.68 -20.70 -3.91
C LEU A 48 30.97 -19.71 -2.77
N LEU A 49 32.24 -19.46 -2.44
CA LEU A 49 32.63 -18.45 -1.44
C LEU A 49 32.35 -17.02 -1.92
N SER A 50 32.60 -16.71 -3.19
CA SER A 50 32.28 -15.40 -3.77
C SER A 50 30.76 -15.20 -3.95
N GLY A 51 30.02 -16.25 -4.29
CA GLY A 51 28.54 -16.23 -4.35
C GLY A 51 27.89 -16.03 -3.00
N ALA A 52 28.40 -16.66 -1.93
CA ALA A 52 27.90 -16.47 -0.57
C ALA A 52 28.23 -15.07 -0.02
N MET A 53 29.38 -14.49 -0.39
CA MET A 53 29.74 -13.15 0.03
C MET A 53 28.97 -12.04 -0.70
N ILE A 54 28.52 -12.30 -1.93
CA ILE A 54 27.66 -11.38 -2.70
C ILE A 54 26.20 -11.45 -2.20
N MET A 55 25.71 -12.61 -1.75
CA MET A 55 24.34 -12.74 -1.21
C MET A 55 24.16 -12.14 0.19
N THR A 56 25.22 -11.97 0.96
CA THR A 56 25.13 -11.34 2.29
C THR A 56 25.23 -9.81 2.26
N VAL A 57 25.65 -9.21 1.15
CA VAL A 57 25.77 -7.74 1.01
C VAL A 57 24.51 -7.11 0.35
N THR A 58 23.65 -7.89 -0.31
CA THR A 58 22.49 -7.35 -1.06
C THR A 58 21.17 -7.32 -0.28
N SER A 59 21.14 -7.75 0.98
CA SER A 59 19.92 -7.69 1.80
C SER A 59 19.82 -6.47 2.73
N ALA A 60 20.79 -5.58 2.72
CA ALA A 60 20.87 -4.49 3.70
C ALA A 60 20.75 -3.06 3.14
N THR A 61 20.57 -2.86 1.84
CA THR A 61 20.56 -1.49 1.31
C THR A 61 19.65 -1.31 0.10
N VAL A 62 18.35 -1.46 0.25
CA VAL A 62 17.39 -0.72 -0.57
C VAL A 62 16.26 -0.26 0.33
N GLN A 63 16.60 0.54 1.29
CA GLN A 63 15.70 1.55 1.79
C GLN A 63 16.32 2.86 1.31
N ALA A 64 15.92 3.28 0.11
CA ALA A 64 16.15 4.64 -0.33
C ALA A 64 15.70 5.52 0.82
N ASN A 65 16.58 6.39 1.29
CA ASN A 65 16.28 7.42 2.26
C ASN A 65 15.25 8.35 1.56
N GLU A 66 13.96 7.95 1.54
CA GLU A 66 12.92 8.86 1.07
C GLU A 66 13.01 10.09 1.96
N LEU A 67 13.26 11.24 1.33
CA LEU A 67 13.39 12.50 2.03
C LEU A 67 12.14 12.73 2.89
N MET A 68 12.32 13.30 4.07
CA MET A 68 11.18 13.73 4.87
C MET A 68 10.39 14.77 4.07
N PRO A 69 9.06 14.66 3.97
CA PRO A 69 8.23 15.69 3.39
C PRO A 69 8.38 17.00 4.17
N ASN A 70 8.37 18.13 3.47
CA ASN A 70 8.26 19.44 4.12
C ASN A 70 6.80 19.67 4.50
N VAL A 71 6.59 20.27 5.66
CA VAL A 71 5.28 20.74 6.12
C VAL A 71 5.32 22.23 6.37
N SER A 72 4.22 22.92 6.05
CA SER A 72 4.08 24.36 6.22
C SER A 72 3.75 24.73 7.66
N ASP A 73 3.08 23.83 8.40
CA ASP A 73 2.70 24.00 9.80
C ASP A 73 2.83 22.69 10.57
N GLY A 74 3.05 22.78 11.89
CA GLY A 74 3.24 21.60 12.74
C GLY A 74 4.62 20.96 12.57
N LYS A 75 4.68 19.65 12.85
CA LYS A 75 5.89 18.85 12.74
C LYS A 75 5.56 17.49 12.16
N LEU A 76 6.41 16.99 11.27
CA LEU A 76 6.32 15.63 10.75
C LEU A 76 7.38 14.75 11.39
N GLN A 77 6.96 13.58 11.84
CA GLN A 77 7.83 12.54 12.37
C GLN A 77 7.63 11.25 11.57
N ARG A 78 8.66 10.80 10.86
CA ARG A 78 8.65 9.47 10.24
C ARG A 78 8.94 8.41 11.30
N LEU A 79 8.11 7.37 11.33
CA LEU A 79 8.36 6.24 12.22
C LEU A 79 9.57 5.45 11.72
N ASP A 80 10.36 4.96 12.66
CA ASP A 80 11.39 3.97 12.33
C ASP A 80 10.69 2.68 11.87
N VAL A 81 10.95 2.28 10.63
CA VAL A 81 10.38 1.06 10.05
C VAL A 81 10.72 -0.18 10.87
N GLN A 82 11.85 -0.17 11.59
CA GLN A 82 12.24 -1.29 12.46
C GLN A 82 11.50 -1.30 13.80
N ALA A 83 10.79 -0.22 14.14
CA ALA A 83 10.01 -0.12 15.37
C ALA A 83 8.65 -0.84 15.29
N LEU A 84 8.20 -1.18 14.08
CA LEU A 84 6.97 -1.95 13.84
C LEU A 84 7.33 -3.35 13.35
N PRO A 85 6.58 -4.39 13.75
CA PRO A 85 6.87 -5.76 13.32
C PRO A 85 6.67 -5.99 11.82
N PHE A 86 5.71 -5.30 11.19
CA PHE A 86 5.32 -5.50 9.79
C PHE A 86 5.16 -6.99 9.42
N GLU A 87 4.49 -7.75 10.29
CA GLU A 87 4.28 -9.18 10.07
C GLU A 87 3.25 -9.46 8.97
N LEU A 88 2.27 -8.55 8.82
CA LEU A 88 1.13 -8.71 7.93
C LEU A 88 1.34 -8.11 6.54
N ILE A 89 2.12 -7.03 6.45
CA ILE A 89 2.36 -6.31 5.21
C ILE A 89 3.84 -5.95 5.03
N LYS A 90 4.24 -5.59 3.83
CA LYS A 90 5.62 -5.13 3.58
C LYS A 90 5.91 -3.83 4.32
N PRO A 91 7.11 -3.70 4.92
CA PRO A 91 7.57 -2.45 5.53
C PRO A 91 7.47 -1.25 4.58
N ARG A 92 7.04 -0.12 5.12
CA ARG A 92 6.85 1.12 4.38
C ARG A 92 6.95 2.34 5.28
N PRO A 93 7.22 3.55 4.74
CA PRO A 93 7.19 4.77 5.54
C PRO A 93 5.81 5.04 6.13
N ILE A 94 5.81 5.54 7.36
CA ILE A 94 4.64 6.05 8.05
C ILE A 94 5.04 7.38 8.65
N ASP A 95 4.32 8.43 8.27
CA ASP A 95 4.60 9.80 8.66
C ASP A 95 3.51 10.30 9.61
N VAL A 96 3.90 10.74 10.80
CA VAL A 96 2.99 11.27 11.81
C VAL A 96 3.12 12.78 11.85
N TRP A 97 2.05 13.46 11.46
CA TRP A 97 1.95 14.91 11.61
C TRP A 97 1.41 15.27 13.01
N LEU A 98 2.08 16.20 13.65
CA LEU A 98 1.78 16.73 14.99
C LEU A 98 1.55 18.22 14.91
N PRO A 99 0.50 18.80 15.53
CA PRO A 99 0.32 20.24 15.58
C PRO A 99 1.47 20.95 16.29
N ALA A 100 1.68 22.23 15.98
CA ALA A 100 2.83 22.98 16.47
C ALA A 100 2.92 23.03 18.00
N ASP A 101 1.76 23.01 18.69
CA ASP A 101 1.63 23.03 20.14
C ASP A 101 1.61 21.65 20.80
N TYR A 102 1.82 20.57 20.03
CA TYR A 102 1.87 19.22 20.59
C TYR A 102 2.96 19.10 21.68
N PRO A 103 2.69 18.52 22.87
CA PRO A 103 1.47 17.79 23.27
C PRO A 103 0.51 18.60 24.18
N ALA A 104 0.42 19.92 24.04
CA ALA A 104 -0.27 20.80 25.00
C ALA A 104 -1.78 20.52 25.14
N LYS A 105 -2.43 20.01 24.09
CA LYS A 105 -3.88 19.72 24.03
C LYS A 105 -4.21 18.23 24.16
N ALA A 106 -3.30 17.43 24.72
CA ALA A 106 -3.53 15.98 24.88
C ALA A 106 -4.76 15.67 25.78
N PRO A 107 -5.46 14.54 25.54
CA PRO A 107 -5.18 13.55 24.49
C PRO A 107 -5.74 13.96 23.13
N TYR A 108 -5.02 13.60 22.06
CA TYR A 108 -5.38 13.91 20.67
C TYR A 108 -6.19 12.78 20.05
N ALA A 109 -7.15 13.10 19.19
CA ALA A 109 -7.74 12.15 18.27
C ALA A 109 -6.72 11.76 17.18
N VAL A 110 -6.92 10.63 16.53
CA VAL A 110 -6.03 10.11 15.48
C VAL A 110 -6.79 9.92 14.18
N ILE A 111 -6.27 10.51 13.11
CA ILE A 111 -6.73 10.26 11.73
C ILE A 111 -5.67 9.41 11.01
N TYR A 112 -5.99 8.16 10.69
CA TYR A 112 -5.19 7.32 9.81
C TYR A 112 -5.52 7.64 8.36
N MET A 113 -4.56 8.16 7.60
CA MET A 113 -4.76 8.55 6.19
C MET A 113 -3.97 7.64 5.27
N HIS A 114 -4.64 7.13 4.24
CA HIS A 114 -4.02 6.33 3.18
C HIS A 114 -3.21 7.22 2.22
N ASP A 115 -2.34 6.57 1.43
CA ASP A 115 -1.51 7.25 0.42
C ASP A 115 -0.59 8.33 1.00
N GLY A 116 0.07 8.03 2.13
CA GLY A 116 0.86 8.94 2.95
C GLY A 116 1.80 9.87 2.19
N LYS A 117 2.38 9.41 1.09
CA LYS A 117 3.28 10.18 0.22
C LYS A 117 2.62 11.39 -0.46
N MET A 118 1.26 11.41 -0.56
CA MET A 118 0.50 12.44 -1.25
C MET A 118 -0.04 13.52 -0.31
N LEU A 119 0.18 13.41 1.01
CA LEU A 119 -0.58 14.17 1.99
C LEU A 119 -0.01 15.56 2.25
N PHE A 120 1.33 15.72 2.30
CA PHE A 120 1.97 16.89 2.87
C PHE A 120 2.79 17.70 1.85
N ASP A 121 3.65 17.08 1.07
CA ASP A 121 4.65 17.75 0.23
C ASP A 121 4.46 17.41 -1.25
N ALA A 122 4.06 18.40 -2.03
CA ALA A 122 3.86 18.26 -3.46
C ALA A 122 5.13 17.78 -4.20
N SER A 123 6.33 18.15 -3.72
CA SER A 123 7.59 17.74 -4.34
C SER A 123 7.89 16.24 -4.19
N GLN A 124 7.26 15.59 -3.21
CA GLN A 124 7.38 14.15 -2.95
C GLN A 124 6.33 13.32 -3.72
N SER A 125 5.27 13.96 -4.19
CA SER A 125 4.16 13.29 -4.86
C SER A 125 4.49 12.98 -6.33
N TRP A 126 3.87 11.94 -6.90
CA TRP A 126 4.11 11.49 -8.27
C TRP A 126 3.66 12.52 -9.33
N ASN A 127 2.75 13.41 -8.99
CA ASN A 127 2.16 14.42 -9.89
C ASN A 127 2.44 15.86 -9.44
N ASN A 128 3.36 16.06 -8.50
CA ASN A 128 3.72 17.35 -7.91
C ASN A 128 2.52 18.12 -7.31
N THR A 129 1.57 17.37 -6.72
CA THR A 129 0.40 17.95 -6.03
C THR A 129 0.20 17.22 -4.71
N ALA A 130 -0.03 17.94 -3.63
CA ALA A 130 -0.34 17.39 -2.31
C ALA A 130 -1.80 17.66 -1.92
N TRP A 131 -2.24 17.00 -0.83
CA TRP A 131 -3.55 17.24 -0.22
C TRP A 131 -3.53 18.44 0.75
N GLU A 132 -2.38 19.01 1.02
CA GLU A 132 -2.21 20.14 1.96
C GLU A 132 -2.83 19.81 3.33
N VAL A 133 -2.52 18.61 3.84
CA VAL A 133 -3.13 18.09 5.07
C VAL A 133 -2.66 18.89 6.28
N ASP A 134 -1.40 19.27 6.33
CA ASP A 134 -0.80 20.02 7.43
C ASP A 134 -1.42 21.42 7.56
N GLU A 135 -1.68 22.13 6.46
CA GLU A 135 -2.35 23.42 6.45
C GLU A 135 -3.78 23.30 6.99
N THR A 136 -4.54 22.37 6.44
CA THR A 136 -5.94 22.15 6.86
C THR A 136 -6.02 21.65 8.31
N ALA A 137 -5.16 20.73 8.70
CA ALA A 137 -5.13 20.19 10.06
C ALA A 137 -4.70 21.24 11.08
N ALA A 138 -3.72 22.11 10.75
CA ALA A 138 -3.31 23.20 11.62
C ALA A 138 -4.45 24.19 11.86
N GLN A 139 -5.18 24.58 10.81
CA GLN A 139 -6.34 25.47 10.91
C GLN A 139 -7.45 24.86 11.78
N LEU A 140 -7.78 23.59 11.58
CA LEU A 140 -8.83 22.92 12.37
C LEU A 140 -8.43 22.74 13.84
N ASN A 141 -7.17 22.45 14.13
CA ASN A 141 -6.68 22.33 15.51
C ASN A 141 -6.75 23.65 16.32
N GLN A 142 -7.02 24.80 15.69
CA GLN A 142 -7.27 26.08 16.36
C GLN A 142 -8.74 26.31 16.73
N GLN A 143 -9.66 25.47 16.28
CA GLN A 143 -11.10 25.62 16.50
C GLN A 143 -11.54 24.92 17.80
N ASP A 144 -12.31 25.60 18.61
CA ASP A 144 -12.74 25.09 19.92
C ASP A 144 -13.77 23.94 19.84
N ASP A 145 -14.55 23.88 18.76
CA ASP A 145 -15.57 22.85 18.51
C ASP A 145 -15.03 21.61 17.82
N ILE A 146 -13.75 21.60 17.46
CA ILE A 146 -13.04 20.48 16.85
C ILE A 146 -12.16 19.80 17.90
N LYS A 147 -12.16 18.48 17.92
CA LYS A 147 -11.20 17.68 18.72
C LYS A 147 -9.80 17.96 18.22
N SER A 148 -8.87 18.23 19.14
CA SER A 148 -7.46 18.27 18.78
C SER A 148 -7.01 16.91 18.25
N PHE A 149 -6.26 16.87 17.16
CA PHE A 149 -5.92 15.61 16.48
C PHE A 149 -4.52 15.62 15.87
N ILE A 150 -4.02 14.43 15.63
CA ILE A 150 -2.82 14.13 14.85
C ILE A 150 -3.20 13.36 13.59
N VAL A 151 -2.34 13.37 12.58
CA VAL A 151 -2.53 12.61 11.34
C VAL A 151 -1.43 11.56 11.20
N VAL A 152 -1.81 10.31 10.91
CA VAL A 152 -0.90 9.20 10.62
C VAL A 152 -1.01 8.84 9.14
N GLY A 153 -0.07 9.33 8.34
CA GLY A 153 0.00 9.09 6.91
C GLY A 153 0.68 7.75 6.60
N ILE A 154 -0.07 6.79 6.07
CA ILE A 154 0.41 5.46 5.73
C ILE A 154 0.73 5.43 4.23
N HIS A 155 2.01 5.25 3.86
CA HIS A 155 2.38 5.10 2.45
C HIS A 155 1.76 3.83 1.88
N ASN A 156 1.40 3.83 0.60
CA ASN A 156 0.81 2.67 -0.05
C ASN A 156 1.86 1.67 -0.56
N ALA A 157 1.39 0.56 -1.10
CA ALA A 157 2.24 -0.52 -1.62
C ALA A 157 2.63 -0.35 -3.10
N ASP A 158 2.72 0.89 -3.61
CA ASP A 158 3.04 1.22 -5.01
C ASP A 158 2.23 0.38 -6.03
N ALA A 159 2.87 -0.45 -6.83
CA ALA A 159 2.20 -1.30 -7.82
C ALA A 159 1.13 -2.23 -7.21
N SER A 160 1.24 -2.58 -5.94
CA SER A 160 0.28 -3.43 -5.23
C SER A 160 -0.86 -2.66 -4.55
N ARG A 161 -0.90 -1.32 -4.66
CA ARG A 161 -1.91 -0.47 -4.02
C ARG A 161 -3.34 -0.92 -4.30
N HIS A 162 -3.68 -1.32 -5.53
CA HIS A 162 -5.01 -1.82 -5.86
C HIS A 162 -5.33 -3.14 -5.15
N SER A 163 -4.39 -4.07 -5.11
CA SER A 163 -4.56 -5.34 -4.41
C SER A 163 -4.70 -5.16 -2.89
N GLU A 164 -4.04 -4.16 -2.33
CA GLU A 164 -4.07 -3.85 -0.91
C GLU A 164 -5.33 -3.11 -0.48
N TYR A 165 -5.86 -2.23 -1.34
CA TYR A 165 -7.00 -1.38 -1.02
C TYR A 165 -8.34 -1.89 -1.55
N PHE A 166 -8.34 -2.97 -2.33
CA PHE A 166 -9.58 -3.57 -2.84
C PHE A 166 -10.29 -4.34 -1.72
N PRO A 167 -11.54 -4.01 -1.35
CA PRO A 167 -12.28 -4.72 -0.31
C PRO A 167 -12.34 -6.24 -0.55
N GLN A 168 -11.66 -7.02 0.30
CA GLN A 168 -11.39 -8.45 0.05
C GLN A 168 -12.65 -9.31 0.09
N LYS A 169 -13.48 -9.18 1.12
CA LYS A 169 -14.69 -10.01 1.25
C LYS A 169 -15.70 -9.80 0.12
N PRO A 170 -15.96 -8.56 -0.36
CA PRO A 170 -16.68 -8.34 -1.61
C PRO A 170 -16.03 -8.99 -2.82
N PHE A 171 -14.68 -8.89 -2.96
CA PHE A 171 -13.95 -9.53 -4.05
C PHE A 171 -14.11 -11.05 -4.03
N GLU A 172 -13.97 -11.68 -2.87
CA GLU A 172 -14.11 -13.12 -2.68
C GLU A 172 -15.54 -13.63 -2.93
N SER A 173 -16.56 -12.76 -2.82
CA SER A 173 -17.95 -13.08 -3.17
C SER A 173 -18.23 -13.16 -4.67
N LEU A 174 -17.29 -12.71 -5.51
CA LEU A 174 -17.36 -12.90 -6.96
C LEU A 174 -17.12 -14.36 -7.33
N THR A 175 -17.67 -14.81 -8.46
CA THR A 175 -17.37 -16.13 -9.00
C THR A 175 -15.87 -16.26 -9.35
N ALA A 176 -15.33 -17.47 -9.32
CA ALA A 176 -13.93 -17.74 -9.64
C ALA A 176 -13.51 -17.19 -11.03
N ASP A 177 -14.39 -17.28 -12.03
CA ASP A 177 -14.15 -16.73 -13.37
C ASP A 177 -14.03 -15.19 -13.34
N LYS A 178 -14.86 -14.51 -12.54
CA LYS A 178 -14.82 -13.06 -12.38
C LYS A 178 -13.54 -12.63 -11.65
N GLN A 179 -13.17 -13.31 -10.58
CA GLN A 179 -11.90 -13.07 -9.88
C GLN A 179 -10.71 -13.27 -10.82
N THR A 180 -10.67 -14.37 -11.57
CA THR A 180 -9.64 -14.66 -12.56
C THR A 180 -9.56 -13.56 -13.63
N SER A 181 -10.71 -13.12 -14.14
CA SER A 181 -10.77 -12.01 -15.11
C SER A 181 -10.18 -10.72 -14.56
N LEU A 182 -10.47 -10.38 -13.29
CA LEU A 182 -9.90 -9.19 -12.64
C LEU A 182 -8.38 -9.27 -12.48
N TYR A 183 -7.82 -10.43 -12.15
CA TYR A 183 -6.36 -10.65 -12.10
C TYR A 183 -5.69 -10.57 -13.48
N GLN A 184 -6.44 -10.75 -14.56
CA GLN A 184 -5.95 -10.61 -15.94
C GLN A 184 -6.15 -9.19 -16.49
N THR A 185 -6.97 -8.36 -15.83
CA THR A 185 -7.28 -6.99 -16.27
C THR A 185 -6.02 -6.13 -16.20
N GLN A 186 -5.73 -5.41 -17.27
CA GLN A 186 -4.66 -4.43 -17.33
C GLN A 186 -5.14 -3.07 -16.82
N ARG A 187 -4.30 -2.39 -16.06
CA ARG A 187 -4.46 -0.98 -15.67
C ARG A 187 -3.84 -0.05 -16.69
N SER A 188 -2.70 -0.46 -17.23
CA SER A 188 -1.96 0.21 -18.30
C SER A 188 -1.35 -0.85 -19.24
N GLU A 189 -0.57 -0.43 -20.24
CA GLU A 189 0.14 -1.36 -21.12
C GLU A 189 1.11 -2.30 -20.38
N THR A 190 1.65 -1.85 -19.25
CA THR A 190 2.68 -2.58 -18.49
C THR A 190 2.22 -3.07 -17.12
N GLU A 191 1.08 -2.58 -16.60
CA GLU A 191 0.64 -2.85 -15.24
C GLU A 191 -0.70 -3.55 -15.21
N LYS A 192 -0.83 -4.57 -14.37
CA LYS A 192 -2.11 -5.19 -14.04
C LYS A 192 -2.91 -4.33 -13.06
N LEU A 193 -4.23 -4.43 -13.13
CA LEU A 193 -5.13 -3.82 -12.14
C LEU A 193 -4.81 -4.35 -10.72
N LEU A 194 -4.71 -5.66 -10.59
CA LEU A 194 -4.32 -6.34 -9.35
C LEU A 194 -2.95 -6.99 -9.55
N ALA A 195 -1.91 -6.40 -9.00
CA ALA A 195 -0.52 -6.85 -9.17
C ALA A 195 -0.25 -8.19 -8.46
N GLN A 196 -1.05 -8.52 -7.45
CA GLN A 196 -0.99 -9.76 -6.67
C GLN A 196 -2.38 -10.11 -6.13
N ALA A 197 -2.50 -11.17 -5.34
CA ALA A 197 -3.74 -11.49 -4.63
C ALA A 197 -4.24 -10.27 -3.83
N VAL A 198 -5.55 -10.09 -3.77
CA VAL A 198 -6.17 -9.09 -2.88
C VAL A 198 -5.87 -9.48 -1.44
N TYR A 199 -5.39 -8.53 -0.63
CA TYR A 199 -4.95 -8.75 0.76
C TYR A 199 -5.33 -7.61 1.69
N SER A 200 -6.43 -6.93 1.41
CA SER A 200 -6.88 -5.77 2.19
C SER A 200 -7.27 -6.12 3.62
N ASP A 201 -7.65 -7.39 3.91
CA ASP A 201 -7.89 -7.84 5.28
C ASP A 201 -6.59 -7.81 6.09
N GLN A 202 -5.46 -8.24 5.51
CA GLN A 202 -4.14 -8.14 6.17
C GLN A 202 -3.71 -6.68 6.38
N TYR A 203 -3.98 -5.80 5.42
CA TYR A 203 -3.70 -4.38 5.58
C TYR A 203 -4.54 -3.73 6.69
N ALA A 204 -5.84 -4.02 6.74
CA ALA A 204 -6.71 -3.53 7.78
C ALA A 204 -6.30 -4.09 9.17
N GLU A 205 -5.95 -5.36 9.23
CA GLU A 205 -5.44 -6.02 10.45
C GLU A 205 -4.12 -5.39 10.91
N PHE A 206 -3.18 -5.10 9.99
CA PHE A 206 -1.94 -4.38 10.31
C PHE A 206 -2.23 -3.03 11.00
N ILE A 207 -3.16 -2.25 10.46
CA ILE A 207 -3.50 -0.95 11.07
C ILE A 207 -4.02 -1.15 12.49
N VAL A 208 -4.86 -2.15 12.71
CA VAL A 208 -5.53 -2.38 14.00
C VAL A 208 -4.63 -3.05 15.03
N THR A 209 -3.80 -4.01 14.61
CA THR A 209 -3.07 -4.88 15.56
C THR A 209 -1.59 -4.50 15.71
N GLU A 210 -1.02 -3.79 14.74
CA GLU A 210 0.39 -3.40 14.77
C GLU A 210 0.55 -1.88 14.87
N LEU A 211 0.00 -1.12 13.91
CA LEU A 211 0.22 0.32 13.83
C LEU A 211 -0.50 1.08 14.94
N LYS A 212 -1.81 0.84 15.15
CA LYS A 212 -2.56 1.56 16.18
C LYS A 212 -2.00 1.34 17.59
N PRO A 213 -1.67 0.12 18.04
CA PRO A 213 -1.04 -0.07 19.36
C PRO A 213 0.31 0.67 19.48
N TYR A 214 1.08 0.76 18.41
CA TYR A 214 2.31 1.54 18.40
C TYR A 214 2.02 3.04 18.59
N ILE A 215 1.08 3.60 17.82
CA ILE A 215 0.69 5.01 17.93
C ILE A 215 0.16 5.31 19.34
N ASP A 216 -0.73 4.46 19.85
CA ASP A 216 -1.33 4.59 21.19
C ASP A 216 -0.26 4.60 22.32
N GLY A 217 0.80 3.82 22.14
CA GLY A 217 1.89 3.71 23.12
C GLY A 217 2.95 4.81 23.05
N HIS A 218 3.11 5.46 21.90
CA HIS A 218 4.22 6.40 21.66
C HIS A 218 3.77 7.87 21.58
N PHE A 219 2.49 8.11 21.29
CA PHE A 219 1.95 9.47 21.18
C PHE A 219 0.90 9.76 22.26
N LYS A 220 0.67 11.03 22.56
CA LYS A 220 -0.30 11.45 23.60
C LYS A 220 -1.72 11.50 23.00
N VAL A 221 -2.26 10.35 22.63
CA VAL A 221 -3.54 10.20 21.95
C VAL A 221 -4.62 9.57 22.84
N ALA A 222 -5.87 9.80 22.49
CA ALA A 222 -7.01 9.05 23.00
C ALA A 222 -7.15 7.75 22.21
N THR A 223 -7.26 6.62 22.94
CA THR A 223 -7.17 5.28 22.33
C THR A 223 -8.53 4.67 21.98
N ASP A 224 -9.60 5.33 22.40
CA ASP A 224 -10.98 4.87 22.17
C ASP A 224 -11.45 5.12 20.73
N LYS A 225 -12.50 4.40 20.33
CA LYS A 225 -13.03 4.48 18.96
C LYS A 225 -13.58 5.86 18.60
N GLN A 226 -14.11 6.62 19.56
CA GLN A 226 -14.66 7.95 19.31
C GLN A 226 -13.59 8.97 18.92
N ASN A 227 -12.32 8.63 19.11
CA ASN A 227 -11.16 9.43 18.78
C ASN A 227 -10.23 8.77 17.76
N THR A 228 -10.68 7.69 17.09
CA THR A 228 -9.92 6.94 16.09
C THR A 228 -10.66 6.93 14.77
N PHE A 229 -10.06 7.48 13.72
CA PHE A 229 -10.69 7.65 12.41
C PHE A 229 -9.76 7.22 11.28
N ILE A 230 -10.34 6.90 10.11
CA ILE A 230 -9.59 6.46 8.94
C ILE A 230 -10.12 7.19 7.70
N MET A 231 -9.24 7.59 6.78
CA MET A 231 -9.68 8.27 5.56
C MET A 231 -8.73 8.11 4.38
N GLY A 232 -9.28 8.35 3.19
CA GLY A 232 -8.53 8.38 1.95
C GLY A 232 -9.41 8.68 0.75
N SER A 233 -8.79 8.79 -0.43
CA SER A 233 -9.50 9.02 -1.68
C SER A 233 -9.45 7.82 -2.60
N SER A 234 -10.40 7.77 -3.55
CA SER A 234 -10.39 6.77 -4.60
C SER A 234 -10.38 5.34 -4.04
N MET A 235 -9.34 4.56 -4.33
CA MET A 235 -9.11 3.25 -3.69
C MET A 235 -8.91 3.39 -2.18
N GLY A 236 -8.27 4.50 -1.71
CA GLY A 236 -8.17 4.83 -0.30
C GLY A 236 -9.53 5.05 0.37
N GLY A 237 -10.51 5.60 -0.36
CA GLY A 237 -11.90 5.67 0.10
C GLY A 237 -12.55 4.28 0.22
N LEU A 238 -12.25 3.36 -0.71
CA LEU A 238 -12.74 1.97 -0.63
C LEU A 238 -12.24 1.27 0.63
N ILE A 239 -10.93 1.29 0.87
CA ILE A 239 -10.35 0.62 2.04
C ILE A 239 -10.75 1.31 3.36
N SER A 240 -11.04 2.64 3.34
CA SER A 240 -11.46 3.36 4.55
C SER A 240 -12.82 2.89 5.06
N TRP A 241 -13.89 2.89 4.23
CA TRP A 241 -15.19 2.39 4.68
C TRP A 241 -15.15 0.89 5.00
N TYR A 242 -14.37 0.12 4.23
CA TYR A 242 -14.23 -1.31 4.45
C TYR A 242 -13.62 -1.60 5.82
N THR A 243 -12.48 -0.99 6.12
CA THR A 243 -11.77 -1.16 7.40
C THR A 243 -12.62 -0.69 8.59
N ALA A 244 -13.27 0.48 8.47
CA ALA A 244 -14.10 1.00 9.56
C ALA A 244 -15.31 0.09 9.87
N LEU A 245 -15.88 -0.54 8.85
CA LEU A 245 -17.01 -1.47 9.03
C LEU A 245 -16.58 -2.90 9.38
N GLU A 246 -15.35 -3.29 9.13
CA GLU A 246 -14.80 -4.55 9.63
C GLU A 246 -14.39 -4.44 11.11
N TYR A 247 -13.92 -3.25 11.53
CA TYR A 247 -13.46 -2.98 12.88
C TYR A 247 -14.25 -1.84 13.56
N PRO A 248 -15.60 -1.96 13.67
CA PRO A 248 -16.46 -0.89 14.21
C PRO A 248 -16.27 -0.66 15.72
N HIS A 249 -15.53 -1.52 16.38
CA HIS A 249 -15.10 -1.35 17.78
C HIS A 249 -13.79 -0.57 17.92
N VAL A 250 -13.04 -0.38 16.82
CA VAL A 250 -11.79 0.38 16.75
C VAL A 250 -11.99 1.77 16.19
N PHE A 251 -12.75 1.88 15.09
CA PHE A 251 -12.96 3.14 14.38
C PHE A 251 -14.32 3.76 14.70
N GLY A 252 -14.29 5.03 15.07
CA GLY A 252 -15.50 5.86 15.25
C GLY A 252 -16.01 6.44 13.94
N GLY A 253 -15.21 6.42 12.86
CA GLY A 253 -15.65 6.87 11.55
C GLY A 253 -14.62 6.72 10.44
N ALA A 254 -15.13 6.82 9.20
CA ALA A 254 -14.34 6.87 7.98
C ALA A 254 -14.77 8.02 7.09
N ALA A 255 -13.80 8.67 6.41
CA ALA A 255 -14.05 9.61 5.34
C ALA A 255 -13.51 9.08 4.01
N CYS A 256 -14.40 9.02 3.01
CA CYS A 256 -14.18 8.32 1.75
C CYS A 256 -14.39 9.31 0.59
N LEU A 257 -13.30 10.01 0.21
CA LEU A 257 -13.33 11.03 -0.82
C LEU A 257 -13.27 10.39 -2.20
N SER A 258 -14.12 10.85 -3.12
CA SER A 258 -14.15 10.34 -4.51
C SER A 258 -14.00 8.81 -4.57
N THR A 259 -14.79 8.08 -3.77
CA THR A 259 -14.67 6.63 -3.60
C THR A 259 -14.71 5.90 -4.94
N HIS A 260 -13.73 5.06 -5.23
CA HIS A 260 -13.63 4.36 -6.52
C HIS A 260 -14.61 3.16 -6.60
N TRP A 261 -15.89 3.44 -6.53
CA TRP A 261 -16.98 2.42 -6.59
C TRP A 261 -16.89 1.47 -7.79
N PRO A 262 -16.37 1.89 -8.98
CA PRO A 262 -16.15 0.93 -10.06
C PRO A 262 -15.18 -0.19 -9.71
N GLY A 263 -14.20 0.04 -8.85
CA GLY A 263 -13.13 -0.90 -8.48
C GLY A 263 -12.26 -1.36 -9.64
N SER A 264 -12.63 -0.96 -10.87
CA SER A 264 -11.88 -1.18 -12.11
C SER A 264 -12.22 -0.09 -13.12
N PHE A 265 -11.52 -0.08 -14.25
CA PHE A 265 -11.81 0.88 -15.34
C PHE A 265 -12.84 0.36 -16.36
N ALA A 266 -13.35 -0.86 -16.18
CA ALA A 266 -14.39 -1.42 -17.05
C ALA A 266 -15.73 -0.75 -16.82
N GLN A 267 -16.36 -0.26 -17.89
CA GLN A 267 -17.66 0.40 -17.83
C GLN A 267 -18.82 -0.59 -17.99
N ASN A 268 -18.72 -1.56 -18.91
CA ASN A 268 -19.78 -2.50 -19.22
C ASN A 268 -19.57 -3.86 -18.54
N GLY A 269 -20.65 -4.40 -17.98
CA GLY A 269 -20.64 -5.73 -17.35
C GLY A 269 -19.75 -5.84 -16.10
N ASN A 270 -19.39 -4.70 -15.49
CA ASN A 270 -18.58 -4.66 -14.27
C ASN A 270 -19.42 -5.14 -13.05
N PRO A 271 -19.08 -6.29 -12.42
CA PRO A 271 -19.84 -6.81 -11.29
C PRO A 271 -19.47 -6.15 -9.95
N ILE A 272 -18.37 -5.38 -9.90
CA ILE A 272 -17.77 -4.90 -8.66
C ILE A 272 -18.70 -3.97 -7.88
N PRO A 273 -19.35 -2.95 -8.48
CA PRO A 273 -20.27 -2.09 -7.73
C PRO A 273 -21.41 -2.85 -7.07
N GLN A 274 -21.87 -3.94 -7.68
CA GLN A 274 -22.93 -4.75 -7.11
C GLN A 274 -22.47 -5.47 -5.84
N VAL A 275 -21.31 -6.11 -5.84
CA VAL A 275 -20.80 -6.82 -4.65
C VAL A 275 -20.42 -5.87 -3.54
N PHE A 276 -19.91 -4.67 -3.87
CA PHE A 276 -19.67 -3.61 -2.87
C PHE A 276 -20.98 -3.19 -2.20
N ASN A 277 -22.04 -2.90 -2.99
CA ASN A 277 -23.34 -2.52 -2.47
C ASN A 277 -23.97 -3.62 -1.61
N GLN A 278 -23.90 -4.87 -2.03
CA GLN A 278 -24.41 -6.01 -1.28
C GLN A 278 -23.68 -6.18 0.06
N TYR A 279 -22.37 -5.99 0.05
CA TYR A 279 -21.57 -6.07 1.26
C TYR A 279 -21.87 -4.91 2.21
N LEU A 280 -21.87 -3.68 1.69
CA LEU A 280 -22.20 -2.48 2.45
C LEU A 280 -23.60 -2.57 3.08
N ALA A 281 -24.60 -3.00 2.31
CA ALA A 281 -25.97 -3.18 2.81
C ALA A 281 -26.02 -4.14 4.02
N ARG A 282 -25.28 -5.23 4.00
CA ARG A 282 -25.18 -6.16 5.14
C ARG A 282 -24.56 -5.48 6.36
N LYS A 283 -23.45 -4.75 6.15
CA LYS A 283 -22.72 -4.09 7.23
C LYS A 283 -23.53 -2.96 7.90
N ILE A 284 -24.21 -2.13 7.12
CA ILE A 284 -25.04 -1.06 7.70
C ILE A 284 -26.29 -1.62 8.42
N ALA A 285 -26.80 -2.79 8.00
CA ALA A 285 -27.91 -3.46 8.70
C ALA A 285 -27.50 -3.95 10.11
N GLU A 286 -26.22 -4.15 10.39
CA GLU A 286 -25.70 -4.43 11.73
C GLU A 286 -25.75 -3.18 12.65
N LYS A 287 -26.11 -2.01 12.11
CA LYS A 287 -26.20 -0.69 12.78
C LYS A 287 -24.94 -0.34 13.56
N PRO A 288 -23.75 -0.44 12.94
CA PRO A 288 -22.51 -0.04 13.60
C PRO A 288 -22.59 1.46 13.91
N GLN A 289 -22.11 1.85 15.10
CA GLN A 289 -22.02 3.25 15.49
C GLN A 289 -20.71 3.84 14.94
N VAL A 290 -20.66 4.03 13.61
CA VAL A 290 -19.50 4.49 12.84
C VAL A 290 -19.94 5.68 11.97
N LYS A 291 -19.25 6.80 12.04
CA LYS A 291 -19.48 7.92 11.12
C LYS A 291 -18.98 7.56 9.72
N LEU A 292 -19.77 7.77 8.68
CA LEU A 292 -19.39 7.52 7.29
C LEU A 292 -19.62 8.76 6.44
N TYR A 293 -18.55 9.34 5.94
CA TYR A 293 -18.56 10.47 5.03
C TYR A 293 -18.19 9.99 3.63
N PHE A 294 -18.98 10.39 2.64
CA PHE A 294 -18.68 10.18 1.22
C PHE A 294 -18.73 11.49 0.47
N ASP A 295 -17.88 11.63 -0.55
CA ASP A 295 -18.00 12.72 -1.50
C ASP A 295 -17.59 12.29 -2.92
N TYR A 296 -17.91 13.13 -3.88
CA TYR A 296 -17.54 12.95 -5.27
C TYR A 296 -17.69 14.25 -6.07
N GLY A 297 -16.89 14.36 -7.15
CA GLY A 297 -17.07 15.36 -8.19
C GLY A 297 -17.80 14.80 -9.41
N ASP A 298 -17.62 15.43 -10.58
CA ASP A 298 -18.21 15.00 -11.84
C ASP A 298 -17.27 15.17 -13.04
N GLN A 299 -15.99 15.46 -12.78
CA GLN A 299 -14.99 15.62 -13.84
C GLN A 299 -13.93 14.52 -13.75
N THR A 300 -13.28 14.24 -14.87
CA THR A 300 -12.27 13.19 -15.00
C THR A 300 -12.82 11.82 -14.56
N LEU A 301 -12.13 11.08 -13.68
CA LEU A 301 -12.59 9.78 -13.21
C LEU A 301 -13.88 9.88 -12.38
N ASP A 302 -14.11 11.00 -11.68
CA ASP A 302 -15.32 11.25 -10.89
C ASP A 302 -16.58 11.34 -11.77
N ALA A 303 -16.46 11.57 -13.08
CA ALA A 303 -17.61 11.55 -13.99
C ALA A 303 -18.39 10.21 -13.98
N MET A 304 -17.75 9.13 -13.53
CA MET A 304 -18.39 7.80 -13.39
C MET A 304 -19.16 7.63 -12.08
N TYR A 305 -18.90 8.48 -11.06
CA TYR A 305 -19.32 8.22 -9.69
C TYR A 305 -20.77 8.61 -9.34
N PRO A 306 -21.38 9.67 -9.93
CA PRO A 306 -22.73 10.08 -9.53
C PRO A 306 -23.76 8.94 -9.52
N PRO A 307 -23.91 8.11 -10.58
CA PRO A 307 -24.90 7.03 -10.56
C PRO A 307 -24.53 5.87 -9.61
N LEU A 308 -23.26 5.74 -9.24
CA LEU A 308 -22.79 4.71 -8.31
C LEU A 308 -22.99 5.15 -6.87
N GLN A 309 -22.59 6.39 -6.54
CA GLN A 309 -22.83 6.95 -5.21
C GLN A 309 -24.32 7.03 -4.90
N ALA A 310 -25.17 7.43 -5.87
CA ALA A 310 -26.62 7.44 -5.67
C ALA A 310 -27.21 6.07 -5.31
N LYS A 311 -26.58 4.96 -5.71
CA LYS A 311 -27.00 3.62 -5.26
C LYS A 311 -26.59 3.38 -3.80
N VAL A 312 -25.42 3.82 -3.41
CA VAL A 312 -24.96 3.76 -2.01
C VAL A 312 -25.86 4.60 -1.12
N ASP A 313 -26.16 5.84 -1.53
CA ASP A 313 -27.07 6.72 -0.77
C ASP A 313 -28.43 6.09 -0.53
N LYS A 314 -29.01 5.45 -1.56
CA LYS A 314 -30.27 4.69 -1.42
C LYS A 314 -30.20 3.54 -0.42
N LEU A 315 -29.04 2.89 -0.25
CA LEU A 315 -28.87 1.86 0.79
C LEU A 315 -29.00 2.47 2.19
N PHE A 316 -28.36 3.62 2.42
CA PHE A 316 -28.48 4.32 3.71
C PHE A 316 -29.89 4.88 3.92
N GLU A 317 -30.51 5.50 2.91
CA GLU A 317 -31.86 6.01 2.97
C GLU A 317 -32.92 4.92 3.29
N ALA A 318 -32.70 3.70 2.74
CA ALA A 318 -33.59 2.55 2.93
C ALA A 318 -33.30 1.77 4.21
N SER A 319 -32.22 2.09 4.92
CA SER A 319 -31.82 1.43 6.16
C SER A 319 -32.23 2.25 7.39
N ASP A 320 -32.20 1.62 8.56
CA ASP A 320 -32.32 2.31 9.86
C ASP A 320 -30.96 2.85 10.36
N TYR A 321 -30.01 3.11 9.47
CA TYR A 321 -28.72 3.70 9.86
C TYR A 321 -28.94 5.11 10.39
N ASP A 322 -28.27 5.46 11.46
CA ASP A 322 -28.43 6.77 12.07
C ASP A 322 -28.00 7.88 11.08
N LYS A 323 -28.95 8.75 10.74
CA LYS A 323 -28.72 9.83 9.78
C LYS A 323 -27.68 10.87 10.23
N SER A 324 -27.41 10.95 11.51
CA SER A 324 -26.35 11.80 12.05
C SER A 324 -24.95 11.23 11.84
N LEU A 325 -24.87 9.93 11.56
CA LEU A 325 -23.61 9.20 11.33
C LEU A 325 -23.28 9.03 9.85
N TRP A 326 -24.06 9.57 8.94
CA TRP A 326 -23.80 9.44 7.52
C TRP A 326 -24.02 10.74 6.76
N GLN A 327 -23.09 11.06 5.84
CA GLN A 327 -23.20 12.20 4.92
C GLN A 327 -22.63 11.85 3.55
N THR A 328 -23.27 12.39 2.50
CA THR A 328 -22.72 12.39 1.13
C THR A 328 -22.75 13.81 0.56
N HIS A 329 -21.64 14.25 -0.05
CA HIS A 329 -21.50 15.56 -0.66
C HIS A 329 -21.13 15.46 -2.14
N TYR A 330 -21.86 16.23 -2.98
CA TYR A 330 -21.55 16.36 -4.39
C TYR A 330 -20.89 17.70 -4.68
N PHE A 331 -19.73 17.66 -5.27
CA PHE A 331 -18.93 18.84 -5.64
C PHE A 331 -18.93 19.03 -7.16
N LYS A 332 -19.93 19.77 -7.66
CA LYS A 332 -20.10 20.03 -9.09
C LYS A 332 -18.86 20.69 -9.69
N GLY A 333 -18.39 20.17 -10.84
CA GLY A 333 -17.24 20.68 -11.57
C GLY A 333 -15.89 20.26 -10.99
N LYS A 334 -15.85 19.48 -9.91
CA LYS A 334 -14.61 19.01 -9.32
C LYS A 334 -14.13 17.70 -9.94
N ALA A 335 -12.81 17.63 -10.12
CA ALA A 335 -12.12 16.50 -10.73
C ALA A 335 -11.59 15.50 -9.68
N HIS A 336 -11.19 14.33 -10.16
CA HIS A 336 -10.51 13.29 -9.37
C HIS A 336 -9.03 13.65 -9.18
N THR A 337 -8.73 14.62 -8.35
CA THR A 337 -7.36 15.14 -8.16
C THR A 337 -7.11 15.56 -6.72
N GLU A 338 -5.83 15.52 -6.32
CA GLU A 338 -5.36 15.93 -5.01
C GLU A 338 -5.74 17.39 -4.70
N SER A 339 -5.62 18.31 -5.65
CA SER A 339 -6.02 19.71 -5.47
C SER A 339 -7.51 19.86 -5.19
N ALA A 340 -8.36 19.08 -5.88
CA ALA A 340 -9.79 19.09 -5.62
C ALA A 340 -10.14 18.50 -4.25
N TRP A 341 -9.37 17.54 -3.74
CA TRP A 341 -9.55 17.01 -2.39
C TRP A 341 -9.01 17.98 -1.33
N ALA A 342 -7.86 18.62 -1.57
CA ALA A 342 -7.30 19.66 -0.69
C ALA A 342 -8.32 20.80 -0.43
N GLU A 343 -8.94 21.33 -1.49
CA GLU A 343 -9.92 22.42 -1.40
C GLU A 343 -11.11 22.12 -0.46
N ARG A 344 -11.43 20.87 -0.20
CA ARG A 344 -12.60 20.45 0.59
C ARG A 344 -12.27 19.57 1.79
N LEU A 345 -10.98 19.38 2.09
CA LEU A 345 -10.51 18.47 3.15
C LEU A 345 -11.05 18.86 4.54
N ASN A 346 -11.29 20.13 4.79
CA ASN A 346 -11.88 20.62 6.03
C ASN A 346 -13.27 20.01 6.32
N ILE A 347 -14.07 19.69 5.29
CA ILE A 347 -15.44 19.19 5.44
C ILE A 347 -15.48 17.80 6.08
N PRO A 348 -14.81 16.76 5.50
CA PRO A 348 -14.76 15.42 6.11
C PRO A 348 -14.07 15.43 7.48
N LEU A 349 -13.00 16.21 7.65
CA LEU A 349 -12.31 16.31 8.93
C LEU A 349 -13.23 16.92 10.01
N THR A 350 -13.97 17.98 9.70
CA THR A 350 -14.97 18.56 10.62
C THR A 350 -16.03 17.53 10.99
N PHE A 351 -16.60 16.80 10.00
CA PHE A 351 -17.60 15.77 10.26
C PHE A 351 -17.10 14.69 11.23
N LEU A 352 -15.87 14.24 11.06
CA LEU A 352 -15.29 13.22 11.94
C LEU A 352 -14.98 13.76 13.34
N LEU A 353 -14.44 14.97 13.44
CA LEU A 353 -13.77 15.51 14.62
C LEU A 353 -14.63 16.47 15.45
N GLN A 354 -15.80 16.85 14.98
CA GLN A 354 -16.72 17.73 15.74
C GLN A 354 -17.03 17.11 17.12
N LYS A 355 -16.93 17.95 18.20
CA LYS A 355 -17.19 17.59 19.58
C LYS A 355 -18.65 17.33 19.88
#